data_7170be06df716ec75c76123dd1a4aae1
#
_entry.id   7170be06df716ec75c76123dd1a4aae1
#
_cell.length_a   1.000
_cell.length_b   1.000
_cell.length_c   1.000
_cell.angle_alpha   90.00
_cell.angle_beta   90.00
_cell.angle_gamma   90.00
#
_symmetry.space_group_name_H-M   'P 1'
#
loop_
_entity.id
_entity.type
_entity.pdbx_description
1 polymer ?
#
loop_
_entity_poly.entity_id
_entity_poly.type
_entity_poly.pdbx_seq_one_letter_code
_entity_poly.pdbx_strand_id
1 'polypeptide(L)'
;GTVMDPDATGEVTLEAVCAADYASPGIIAGHLEAGRWRVLIDHGPDLKASDYRLQMSYLAARETIAPVSPGETAVPASHELHDTAGWYRGELHLHSSESDGTASPAEVARAVEGIGLDFASLTDHYTVSGWHHMRRALTGRTLLIRGCEVTSRRGHANVHGISEPIDPHADRVGWTLRD
;
A
#
# COMPACT_ATOMS: atom_id res chain seq x y z
N GLY A 1 -3.43 4.38 1.56
CA GLY A 1 -4.41 5.47 1.57
C GLY A 1 -5.80 4.95 1.89
N THR A 2 -6.50 5.62 2.77
CA THR A 2 -7.89 5.26 3.07
C THR A 2 -8.78 5.79 1.97
N VAL A 3 -9.47 4.91 1.27
CA VAL A 3 -10.47 5.27 0.26
C VAL A 3 -11.81 5.44 0.97
N MET A 4 -12.44 6.58 0.79
CA MET A 4 -13.78 6.83 1.32
C MET A 4 -14.84 6.33 0.34
N ASP A 5 -15.93 5.77 0.86
CA ASP A 5 -17.12 5.49 0.06
C ASP A 5 -17.66 6.82 -0.53
N PRO A 6 -17.67 6.98 -1.85
CA PRO A 6 -18.14 8.21 -2.49
C PRO A 6 -19.64 8.44 -2.27
N ASP A 7 -20.39 7.41 -1.91
CA ASP A 7 -21.83 7.49 -1.65
C ASP A 7 -22.17 7.71 -0.16
N ALA A 8 -21.15 7.80 0.69
CA ALA A 8 -21.35 8.07 2.12
C ALA A 8 -21.98 9.46 2.30
N THR A 9 -23.19 9.49 2.85
CA THR A 9 -23.87 10.71 3.24
C THR A 9 -23.75 10.91 4.74
N GLY A 10 -23.14 12.02 5.15
CA GLY A 10 -22.96 12.36 6.56
C GLY A 10 -21.52 12.70 6.92
N GLU A 11 -21.27 12.84 8.22
CA GLU A 11 -19.93 13.07 8.76
C GLU A 11 -19.16 11.73 8.77
N VAL A 12 -18.03 11.70 8.07
CA VAL A 12 -17.11 10.55 8.09
C VAL A 12 -15.85 10.96 8.82
N THR A 13 -15.50 10.22 9.85
CA THR A 13 -14.25 10.40 10.58
C THR A 13 -13.25 9.33 10.15
N LEU A 14 -12.10 9.76 9.67
CA LEU A 14 -10.97 8.91 9.38
C LEU A 14 -9.89 9.16 10.42
N GLU A 15 -9.40 8.09 11.03
CA GLU A 15 -8.25 8.15 11.92
C GLU A 15 -7.06 7.45 11.28
N ALA A 16 -5.93 8.13 11.27
CA ALA A 16 -4.68 7.61 10.77
C ALA A 16 -3.60 7.77 11.83
N VAL A 17 -2.97 6.67 12.18
CA VAL A 17 -1.87 6.61 13.15
C VAL A 17 -0.59 6.25 12.43
N CYS A 18 0.47 6.99 12.72
CA CYS A 18 1.83 6.64 12.30
C CYS A 18 2.75 6.73 13.52
N ALA A 19 3.39 5.61 13.84
CA ALA A 19 4.34 5.50 14.92
C ALA A 19 5.55 4.66 14.47
N ALA A 20 6.60 4.61 15.27
CA ALA A 20 7.83 3.90 14.93
C ALA A 20 7.60 2.39 14.70
N ASP A 21 6.65 1.81 15.41
CA ASP A 21 6.39 0.38 15.49
C ASP A 21 4.96 0.00 15.09
N TYR A 22 4.11 0.99 14.82
CA TYR A 22 2.72 0.78 14.44
C TYR A 22 2.23 1.85 13.47
N ALA A 23 1.43 1.45 12.51
CA ALA A 23 0.69 2.37 11.65
C ALA A 23 -0.69 1.81 11.31
N SER A 24 -1.62 2.72 11.02
CA SER A 24 -2.91 2.33 10.44
C SER A 24 -2.71 1.70 9.05
N PRO A 25 -3.64 0.85 8.58
CA PRO A 25 -3.60 0.30 7.23
C PRO A 25 -3.33 1.37 6.16
N GLY A 26 -2.52 1.05 5.18
CA GLY A 26 -2.11 1.97 4.12
C GLY A 26 -1.01 2.96 4.50
N ILE A 27 -0.53 2.92 5.73
CA ILE A 27 0.55 3.78 6.24
C ILE A 27 1.75 2.92 6.61
N ILE A 28 2.94 3.39 6.29
CA ILE A 28 4.18 2.72 6.67
C ILE A 28 4.59 3.18 8.07
N ALA A 29 4.75 2.23 9.00
CA ALA A 29 5.29 2.51 10.32
C ALA A 29 6.74 3.00 10.22
N GLY A 30 7.11 3.97 11.02
CA GLY A 30 8.45 4.52 11.03
C GLY A 30 8.57 5.79 11.86
N HIS A 31 9.80 6.24 12.03
CA HIS A 31 10.04 7.53 12.66
C HIS A 31 9.56 8.67 11.77
N LEU A 32 8.82 9.59 12.37
CA LEU A 32 8.47 10.84 11.71
C LEU A 32 9.70 11.75 11.73
N GLU A 33 10.30 11.95 10.58
CA GLU A 33 11.40 12.90 10.43
C GLU A 33 10.96 14.32 10.78
N ALA A 34 11.84 15.07 11.42
CA ALA A 34 11.58 16.47 11.69
C ALA A 34 11.51 17.25 10.36
N GLY A 35 10.44 18.00 10.15
CA GLY A 35 10.29 18.71 8.90
C GLY A 35 8.85 19.16 8.63
N ARG A 36 8.60 19.48 7.37
CA ARG A 36 7.27 19.87 6.90
C ARG A 36 6.52 18.66 6.38
N TRP A 37 5.45 18.33 7.05
CA TRP A 37 4.50 17.30 6.62
C TRP A 37 3.35 17.92 5.84
N ARG A 38 2.78 17.17 4.91
CA ARG A 38 1.62 17.57 4.13
C ARG A 38 0.55 16.50 4.26
N VAL A 39 -0.67 16.93 4.47
CA VAL A 39 -1.85 16.09 4.31
C VAL A 39 -2.48 16.49 2.98
N LEU A 40 -2.59 15.56 2.07
CA LEU A 40 -3.24 15.75 0.78
C LEU A 40 -4.62 15.12 0.87
N ILE A 41 -5.64 15.91 0.60
CA ILE A 41 -7.01 15.43 0.50
C ILE A 41 -7.40 15.58 -0.96
N ASP A 42 -7.51 14.45 -1.66
CA ASP A 42 -7.97 14.43 -3.03
C ASP A 42 -9.48 14.16 -3.03
N HIS A 43 -10.21 15.06 -3.63
CA HIS A 43 -11.64 14.90 -3.85
C HIS A 43 -11.94 14.93 -5.36
N GLY A 44 -12.73 13.99 -5.82
CA GLY A 44 -13.15 13.95 -7.23
C GLY A 44 -13.88 15.24 -7.64
N PRO A 45 -13.98 15.53 -8.96
CA PRO A 45 -14.59 16.75 -9.48
C PRO A 45 -16.07 16.82 -9.18
N ASP A 46 -16.70 15.68 -8.95
CA ASP A 46 -18.16 15.55 -8.77
C ASP A 46 -18.60 15.67 -7.31
N LEU A 47 -17.64 15.76 -6.37
CA LEU A 47 -17.96 15.99 -4.97
C LEU A 47 -18.38 17.45 -4.79
N LYS A 48 -19.54 17.63 -4.21
CA LYS A 48 -19.99 18.93 -3.72
C LYS A 48 -18.98 19.47 -2.71
N ALA A 49 -18.92 20.78 -2.56
CA ALA A 49 -18.07 21.41 -1.53
C ALA A 49 -18.28 20.71 -0.18
N SER A 50 -17.20 20.25 0.40
CA SER A 50 -17.20 19.53 1.67
C SER A 50 -16.34 20.27 2.68
N ASP A 51 -16.78 20.31 3.91
CA ASP A 51 -16.01 20.89 5.00
C ASP A 51 -15.10 19.80 5.60
N TYR A 52 -13.85 20.16 5.82
CA TYR A 52 -12.86 19.28 6.42
C TYR A 52 -12.44 19.82 7.78
N ARG A 53 -12.32 18.92 8.75
CA ARG A 53 -11.66 19.22 10.02
C ARG A 53 -10.46 18.29 10.15
N LEU A 54 -9.26 18.86 10.17
CA LEU A 54 -8.03 18.13 10.47
C LEU A 54 -7.68 18.34 11.94
N GLN A 55 -7.62 17.26 12.69
CA GLN A 55 -7.13 17.28 14.06
C GLN A 55 -5.86 16.44 14.13
N MET A 56 -4.76 17.04 14.55
CA MET A 56 -3.50 16.34 14.79
C MET A 56 -3.22 16.29 16.27
N SER A 57 -2.85 15.12 16.77
CA SER A 57 -2.44 14.94 18.15
C SER A 57 -1.15 14.13 18.20
N TYR A 58 -0.27 14.52 19.12
CA TYR A 58 0.91 13.75 19.44
C TYR A 58 0.59 12.85 20.64
N LEU A 59 0.75 11.56 20.44
CA LEU A 59 0.68 10.62 21.54
C LEU A 59 2.08 10.47 22.13
N ALA A 60 2.18 10.43 23.45
CA ALA A 60 3.45 10.09 24.08
C ALA A 60 3.90 8.70 23.57
N ALA A 61 5.18 8.58 23.26
CA ALA A 61 5.74 7.31 22.84
C ALA A 61 5.42 6.26 23.89
N ARG A 62 4.72 5.19 23.51
CA ARG A 62 4.69 3.97 24.32
C ARG A 62 6.12 3.47 24.45
N GLU A 63 6.46 2.90 25.59
CA GLU A 63 7.78 2.29 25.78
C GLU A 63 8.12 1.42 24.57
N THR A 64 9.23 1.71 23.97
CA THR A 64 9.68 1.27 22.66
C THR A 64 9.70 -0.24 22.56
N ILE A 65 8.84 -0.77 21.69
CA ILE A 65 9.16 -1.99 20.98
C ILE A 65 10.27 -1.61 20.00
N ALA A 66 11.31 -2.42 19.92
CA ALA A 66 12.47 -2.11 19.09
C ALA A 66 12.04 -1.74 17.66
N PRO A 67 12.54 -0.64 17.11
CA PRO A 67 12.15 -0.21 15.78
C PRO A 67 12.42 -1.34 14.78
N VAL A 68 11.45 -1.60 13.91
CA VAL A 68 11.69 -2.50 12.77
C VAL A 68 12.83 -1.86 11.97
N SER A 69 13.95 -2.55 11.90
CA SER A 69 15.12 -2.00 11.20
C SER A 69 14.74 -1.73 9.73
N PRO A 70 15.14 -0.58 9.18
CA PRO A 70 14.86 -0.26 7.76
C PRO A 70 15.30 -1.36 6.78
N GLY A 71 16.28 -2.19 7.16
CA GLY A 71 16.72 -3.36 6.39
C GLY A 71 15.70 -4.52 6.37
N GLU A 72 14.79 -4.61 7.34
CA GLU A 72 13.75 -5.64 7.34
C GLU A 72 12.56 -5.30 6.43
N THR A 73 12.42 -4.05 6.04
CA THR A 73 11.41 -3.60 5.06
C THR A 73 11.86 -3.82 3.62
N ALA A 74 13.13 -4.09 3.39
CA ALA A 74 13.66 -4.35 2.06
C ALA A 74 13.18 -5.71 1.56
N VAL A 75 12.10 -5.71 0.78
CA VAL A 75 11.72 -6.88 -0.01
C VAL A 75 12.71 -7.00 -1.16
N PRO A 76 13.41 -8.14 -1.32
CA PRO A 76 14.37 -8.31 -2.41
C PRO A 76 13.75 -7.95 -3.76
N ALA A 77 14.52 -7.28 -4.61
CA ALA A 77 14.04 -6.81 -5.90
C ALA A 77 13.73 -7.97 -6.87
N SER A 78 14.36 -9.11 -6.67
CA SER A 78 14.13 -10.32 -7.45
C SER A 78 14.26 -11.55 -6.58
N HIS A 79 13.42 -12.53 -6.86
CA HIS A 79 13.49 -13.85 -6.25
C HIS A 79 13.21 -14.85 -7.35
N GLU A 80 14.15 -15.69 -7.63
CA GLU A 80 13.99 -16.75 -8.62
C GLU A 80 13.46 -17.97 -7.87
N LEU A 81 12.25 -18.40 -8.16
CA LEU A 81 11.64 -19.59 -7.56
C LEU A 81 11.88 -20.84 -8.37
N HIS A 82 12.00 -20.70 -9.68
CA HIS A 82 12.18 -21.79 -10.64
C HIS A 82 13.16 -21.38 -11.72
N ASP A 83 14.07 -22.26 -12.05
CA ASP A 83 15.06 -22.12 -13.13
C ASP A 83 14.67 -22.87 -14.41
N THR A 84 13.48 -23.46 -14.43
CA THR A 84 12.99 -24.27 -15.53
C THR A 84 12.06 -23.48 -16.42
N ALA A 85 12.24 -23.62 -17.75
CA ALA A 85 11.30 -23.07 -18.72
C ALA A 85 9.94 -23.77 -18.60
N GLY A 86 8.86 -23.00 -18.54
CA GLY A 86 7.52 -23.56 -18.39
C GLY A 86 6.44 -22.49 -18.38
N TRP A 87 5.22 -22.94 -18.12
CA TRP A 87 4.09 -22.07 -17.85
C TRP A 87 3.95 -21.88 -16.36
N TYR A 88 3.80 -20.63 -15.94
CA TYR A 88 3.63 -20.24 -14.54
C TYR A 88 2.28 -19.55 -14.40
N ARG A 89 1.60 -19.83 -13.27
CA ARG A 89 0.31 -19.21 -12.95
C ARG A 89 0.51 -18.11 -11.96
N GLY A 90 -0.10 -16.98 -12.17
CA GLY A 90 0.00 -15.87 -11.25
C GLY A 90 -1.17 -14.92 -11.31
N GLU A 91 -1.20 -14.03 -10.34
CA GLU A 91 -2.15 -12.93 -10.27
C GLU A 91 -1.37 -11.61 -10.19
N LEU A 92 -1.75 -10.66 -11.02
CA LEU A 92 -1.05 -9.37 -11.12
C LEU A 92 -1.85 -8.21 -10.52
N HIS A 93 -3.05 -8.47 -9.99
CA HIS A 93 -3.92 -7.42 -9.47
C HIS A 93 -4.63 -7.89 -8.20
N LEU A 94 -4.03 -7.61 -7.04
CA LEU A 94 -4.56 -7.99 -5.74
C LEU A 94 -4.59 -6.80 -4.80
N HIS A 95 -5.66 -6.71 -4.02
CA HIS A 95 -5.82 -5.73 -2.97
C HIS A 95 -5.93 -6.39 -1.61
N SER A 96 -5.45 -5.68 -0.61
CA SER A 96 -5.57 -6.06 0.79
C SER A 96 -6.27 -4.98 1.62
N SER A 97 -6.40 -5.22 2.91
CA SER A 97 -6.90 -4.22 3.87
C SER A 97 -5.98 -2.99 4.03
N GLU A 98 -4.83 -2.98 3.35
CA GLU A 98 -3.97 -1.80 3.29
C GLU A 98 -4.54 -0.73 2.34
N SER A 99 -5.50 -1.09 1.51
CA SER A 99 -6.29 -0.17 0.69
C SER A 99 -7.79 -0.46 0.81
N ASP A 100 -8.41 -1.05 -0.16
CA ASP A 100 -9.85 -1.29 -0.24
C ASP A 100 -10.23 -2.78 -0.22
N GLY A 101 -9.26 -3.66 -0.17
CA GLY A 101 -9.49 -5.09 0.04
C GLY A 101 -9.93 -5.41 1.48
N THR A 102 -10.65 -6.50 1.66
CA THR A 102 -11.16 -6.95 2.97
C THR A 102 -10.22 -7.90 3.71
N ALA A 103 -9.33 -8.57 2.97
CA ALA A 103 -8.39 -9.52 3.52
C ALA A 103 -7.08 -8.84 3.91
N SER A 104 -6.49 -9.19 5.04
CA SER A 104 -5.15 -8.74 5.38
C SER A 104 -4.11 -9.26 4.37
N PRO A 105 -2.96 -8.59 4.21
CA PRO A 105 -1.88 -9.08 3.34
C PRO A 105 -1.45 -10.52 3.67
N ALA A 106 -1.52 -10.91 4.94
CA ALA A 106 -1.21 -12.27 5.37
C ALA A 106 -2.27 -13.30 4.94
N GLU A 107 -3.54 -12.92 4.89
CA GLU A 107 -4.61 -13.76 4.36
C GLU A 107 -4.52 -13.89 2.85
N VAL A 108 -4.19 -12.79 2.15
CA VAL A 108 -3.90 -12.81 0.71
C VAL A 108 -2.74 -13.78 0.41
N ALA A 109 -1.64 -13.70 1.18
CA ALA A 109 -0.51 -14.62 1.04
C ALA A 109 -0.93 -16.09 1.16
N ARG A 110 -1.70 -16.43 2.20
CA ARG A 110 -2.21 -17.80 2.39
C ARG A 110 -3.12 -18.25 1.25
N ALA A 111 -3.95 -17.34 0.75
CA ALA A 111 -4.87 -17.64 -0.34
C ALA A 111 -4.13 -17.97 -1.64
N VAL A 112 -3.17 -17.13 -2.04
CA VAL A 112 -2.40 -17.34 -3.29
C VAL A 112 -1.57 -18.61 -3.24
N GLU A 113 -0.96 -18.92 -2.09
CA GLU A 113 -0.24 -20.19 -1.92
C GLU A 113 -1.18 -21.39 -1.84
N GLY A 114 -2.36 -21.22 -1.22
CA GLY A 114 -3.37 -22.27 -1.10
C GLY A 114 -3.94 -22.72 -2.43
N ILE A 115 -4.08 -21.83 -3.40
CA ILE A 115 -4.51 -22.16 -4.76
C ILE A 115 -3.35 -22.47 -5.71
N GLY A 116 -2.10 -22.43 -5.20
CA GLY A 116 -0.91 -22.81 -5.92
C GLY A 116 -0.51 -21.83 -7.02
N LEU A 117 -0.54 -20.53 -6.75
CA LEU A 117 0.04 -19.54 -7.66
C LEU A 117 1.56 -19.53 -7.54
N ASP A 118 2.24 -19.46 -8.68
CA ASP A 118 3.69 -19.36 -8.75
C ASP A 118 4.17 -17.94 -8.44
N PHE A 119 3.37 -16.93 -8.79
CA PHE A 119 3.64 -15.54 -8.46
C PHE A 119 2.35 -14.76 -8.16
N ALA A 120 2.48 -13.68 -7.39
CA ALA A 120 1.40 -12.76 -7.10
C ALA A 120 1.91 -11.34 -6.91
N SER A 121 1.17 -10.35 -7.40
CA SER A 121 1.45 -8.94 -7.17
C SER A 121 0.41 -8.33 -6.26
N LEU A 122 0.86 -7.78 -5.13
CA LEU A 122 0.02 -6.96 -4.28
C LEU A 122 0.08 -5.52 -4.79
N THR A 123 -1.07 -5.00 -5.20
CA THR A 123 -1.22 -3.73 -5.90
C THR A 123 -2.19 -2.80 -5.16
N ASP A 124 -2.06 -2.71 -3.85
CA ASP A 124 -2.86 -1.79 -3.05
C ASP A 124 -2.80 -0.34 -3.57
N HIS A 125 -3.89 0.39 -3.48
CA HIS A 125 -4.00 1.75 -3.98
C HIS A 125 -3.05 2.69 -3.26
N TYR A 126 -2.12 3.30 -4.00
CA TYR A 126 -1.16 4.31 -3.52
C TYR A 126 -0.32 3.92 -2.32
N THR A 127 -0.29 2.66 -1.93
CA THR A 127 0.49 2.20 -0.79
C THR A 127 1.30 0.96 -1.10
N VAL A 128 2.37 0.80 -0.38
CA VAL A 128 3.25 -0.37 -0.43
C VAL A 128 3.37 -1.05 0.94
N SER A 129 2.59 -0.58 1.92
CA SER A 129 2.65 -1.07 3.30
C SER A 129 2.37 -2.57 3.42
N GLY A 130 1.54 -3.12 2.55
CA GLY A 130 1.19 -4.54 2.53
C GLY A 130 2.31 -5.48 2.11
N TRP A 131 3.32 -5.02 1.36
CA TRP A 131 4.37 -5.90 0.83
C TRP A 131 5.12 -6.67 1.91
N HIS A 132 5.50 -5.96 2.96
CA HIS A 132 6.24 -6.53 4.07
C HIS A 132 5.43 -7.60 4.81
N HIS A 133 4.16 -7.32 5.07
CA HIS A 133 3.26 -8.25 5.73
C HIS A 133 2.98 -9.49 4.87
N MET A 134 2.73 -9.29 3.58
CA MET A 134 2.54 -10.38 2.63
C MET A 134 3.81 -11.23 2.52
N ARG A 135 4.99 -10.61 2.37
CA ARG A 135 6.27 -11.32 2.26
C ARG A 135 6.58 -12.19 3.47
N ARG A 136 6.29 -11.69 4.67
CA ARG A 136 6.48 -12.47 5.91
C ARG A 136 5.55 -13.67 6.02
N ALA A 137 4.38 -13.59 5.44
CA ALA A 137 3.38 -14.65 5.50
C ALA A 137 3.57 -15.72 4.42
N LEU A 138 4.24 -15.39 3.31
CA LEU A 138 4.58 -16.35 2.25
C LEU A 138 5.63 -17.35 2.75
N THR A 139 5.41 -18.63 2.43
CA THR A 139 6.34 -19.72 2.80
C THR A 139 7.49 -19.90 1.79
N GLY A 140 7.49 -19.12 0.70
CA GLY A 140 8.48 -19.16 -0.36
C GLY A 140 8.07 -19.99 -1.58
N ARG A 141 6.82 -20.44 -1.63
CA ARG A 141 6.27 -21.16 -2.80
C ARG A 141 5.72 -20.23 -3.88
N THR A 142 5.37 -19.02 -3.49
CA THR A 142 4.85 -17.99 -4.41
C THR A 142 5.80 -16.80 -4.40
N LEU A 143 6.19 -16.34 -5.58
CA LEU A 143 6.99 -15.12 -5.77
C LEU A 143 6.10 -13.89 -5.54
N LEU A 144 6.48 -13.03 -4.60
CA LEU A 144 5.86 -11.72 -4.46
C LEU A 144 6.48 -10.74 -5.45
N ILE A 145 5.67 -10.28 -6.40
CA ILE A 145 5.97 -9.13 -7.25
C ILE A 145 5.46 -7.87 -6.53
N ARG A 146 6.36 -6.94 -6.29
CA ARG A 146 5.99 -5.67 -5.67
C ARG A 146 5.22 -4.82 -6.66
N GLY A 147 4.02 -4.42 -6.30
CA GLY A 147 3.15 -3.63 -7.15
C GLY A 147 2.45 -2.53 -6.38
N CYS A 148 1.87 -1.62 -7.10
CA CYS A 148 1.00 -0.56 -6.59
C CYS A 148 0.00 -0.20 -7.68
N GLU A 149 -1.24 0.06 -7.30
CA GLU A 149 -2.22 0.60 -8.23
C GLU A 149 -2.28 2.12 -8.10
N VAL A 150 -1.93 2.79 -9.18
CA VAL A 150 -2.09 4.24 -9.32
C VAL A 150 -3.50 4.49 -9.82
N THR A 151 -4.30 5.16 -9.02
CA THR A 151 -5.70 5.46 -9.31
C THR A 151 -5.84 6.91 -9.72
N SER A 152 -6.50 7.16 -10.83
CA SER A 152 -6.79 8.50 -11.29
C SER A 152 -8.23 8.61 -11.80
N ARG A 153 -8.67 9.82 -12.06
CA ARG A 153 -9.97 10.08 -12.68
C ARG A 153 -10.11 9.49 -14.09
N ARG A 154 -9.00 9.16 -14.74
CA ARG A 154 -8.96 8.61 -16.09
C ARG A 154 -8.89 7.10 -16.10
N GLY A 155 -8.79 6.48 -14.93
CA GLY A 155 -8.67 5.05 -14.77
C GLY A 155 -7.54 4.67 -13.82
N HIS A 156 -7.28 3.39 -13.75
CA HIS A 156 -6.32 2.78 -12.86
C HIS A 156 -5.18 2.14 -13.67
N ALA A 157 -4.00 2.16 -13.11
CA ALA A 157 -2.84 1.52 -13.71
C ALA A 157 -2.05 0.73 -12.65
N ASN A 158 -1.90 -0.56 -12.87
CA ASN A 158 -1.04 -1.38 -12.04
C ASN A 158 0.42 -1.21 -12.48
N VAL A 159 1.26 -0.91 -11.53
CA VAL A 159 2.70 -0.79 -11.71
C VAL A 159 3.39 -1.89 -10.93
N HIS A 160 4.29 -2.60 -11.58
CA HIS A 160 4.95 -3.78 -11.03
C HIS A 160 6.47 -3.62 -11.01
N GLY A 161 7.13 -4.37 -10.11
CA GLY A 161 8.58 -4.39 -9.99
C GLY A 161 9.17 -3.11 -9.39
N ILE A 162 8.37 -2.31 -8.71
CA ILE A 162 8.80 -1.07 -8.08
C ILE A 162 9.54 -1.33 -6.76
N SER A 163 10.45 -0.43 -6.40
CA SER A 163 11.24 -0.51 -5.16
C SER A 163 10.77 0.41 -4.06
N GLU A 164 9.97 1.41 -4.41
CA GLU A 164 9.50 2.47 -3.52
C GLU A 164 8.10 2.92 -3.92
N PRO A 165 7.38 3.60 -3.02
CA PRO A 165 6.05 4.13 -3.32
C PRO A 165 6.08 5.11 -4.52
N ILE A 166 5.01 5.09 -5.30
CA ILE A 166 4.79 6.08 -6.35
C ILE A 166 4.08 7.27 -5.73
N ASP A 167 4.64 8.45 -5.88
CA ASP A 167 3.97 9.69 -5.53
C ASP A 167 3.09 10.14 -6.72
N PRO A 168 1.75 10.02 -6.61
CA PRO A 168 0.86 10.39 -7.70
C PRO A 168 0.80 11.90 -7.93
N HIS A 169 1.32 12.69 -7.00
CA HIS A 169 1.35 14.16 -7.05
C HIS A 169 2.74 14.70 -7.36
N ALA A 170 3.68 13.82 -7.73
CA ALA A 170 5.03 14.24 -8.06
C ALA A 170 5.03 14.97 -9.41
N ASP A 171 4.87 16.27 -9.38
CA ASP A 171 5.10 17.18 -10.52
C ASP A 171 6.49 17.00 -11.15
N ARG A 172 7.34 16.25 -10.48
CA ARG A 172 8.77 16.14 -10.76
C ARG A 172 9.13 15.06 -11.77
N VAL A 173 8.22 14.16 -12.13
CA VAL A 173 8.60 12.98 -12.91
C VAL A 173 8.01 12.97 -14.32
N GLY A 174 7.27 14.01 -14.73
CA GLY A 174 6.68 14.06 -16.06
C GLY A 174 5.70 12.89 -16.34
N TRP A 175 5.23 12.23 -15.31
CA TRP A 175 4.18 11.23 -15.37
C TRP A 175 2.82 11.90 -15.47
N THR A 176 2.66 12.69 -16.48
CA THR A 176 1.32 12.89 -16.98
C THR A 176 1.01 11.62 -17.79
N LEU A 177 0.04 10.84 -17.36
CA LEU A 177 -0.68 9.97 -18.28
C LEU A 177 -1.21 10.91 -19.37
N ARG A 178 -0.40 11.18 -20.37
CA ARG A 178 -0.82 11.91 -21.55
C ARG A 178 -1.71 10.98 -22.33
N ASP A 179 -2.76 11.55 -22.82
CA ASP A 179 -3.82 10.96 -23.67
C ASP A 179 -3.29 10.01 -24.74
#